data_98263a26851e349db0b160c04311911d
#
_entry.id   98263a26851e349db0b160c04311911d
#
_cell.length_a   1.000
_cell.length_b   1.000
_cell.length_c   1.000
_cell.angle_alpha   90.00
_cell.angle_beta   90.00
_cell.angle_gamma   90.00
#
_symmetry.space_group_name_H-M   'P 1'
#
loop_
_entity.id
_entity.type
_entity.pdbx_description
1 polymer ?
#
loop_
_entity_poly.entity_id
_entity_poly.type
_entity_poly.pdbx_seq_one_letter_code
_entity_poly.pdbx_strand_id
1 'polypeptide(L)'
;WGATGFTGQLVCEYIARSYDSKDLNWTIAGRDKTKLSKLRDRLDIKNSILIGNSNDMSSLEKICSVTKVICSTVGPYAIYGTELIHACIKMKTNYCDISGETQWIRKIIDTFHDKAKNQKIKIVNSCGFDSIPSDMGVYFCQSNYFKENGEYTNAINMRVAGTKGGFSGGTYNSLTNVIHEANLNKSVRETLNNPYGLNPINEQSGPDTKDLRSIVYDKEAKSWIAPFVMAGINTKIVRRSNALLNYKYGKSFLYSEAVLVGDGILGKIIGYLSLIP
;
A
#
# COMPACT_ATOMS: atom_id res chain seq x y z
N TRP A 1 -3.02 -15.10 1.92
CA TRP A 1 -4.46 -15.02 2.12
C TRP A 1 -5.13 -14.37 0.91
N GLY A 2 -6.19 -15.03 0.34
CA GLY A 2 -6.83 -14.55 -0.89
C GLY A 2 -6.17 -15.07 -2.17
N ALA A 3 -5.47 -16.18 -2.10
CA ALA A 3 -4.68 -16.77 -3.18
C ALA A 3 -5.46 -16.99 -4.51
N THR A 4 -6.76 -17.21 -4.44
CA THR A 4 -7.59 -17.45 -5.64
C THR A 4 -8.13 -16.20 -6.32
N GLY A 5 -7.89 -15.00 -5.73
CA GLY A 5 -8.18 -13.72 -6.36
C GLY A 5 -7.20 -13.38 -7.49
N PHE A 6 -7.51 -12.38 -8.31
CA PHE A 6 -6.66 -11.98 -9.44
C PHE A 6 -5.21 -11.73 -9.00
N THR A 7 -4.99 -10.78 -8.09
CA THR A 7 -3.64 -10.45 -7.58
C THR A 7 -3.04 -11.61 -6.77
N GLY A 8 -3.87 -12.34 -6.00
CA GLY A 8 -3.41 -13.49 -5.23
C GLY A 8 -2.79 -14.59 -6.11
N GLN A 9 -3.37 -14.88 -7.26
CA GLN A 9 -2.81 -15.84 -8.22
C GLN A 9 -1.45 -15.39 -8.76
N LEU A 10 -1.31 -14.10 -9.13
CA LEU A 10 -0.04 -13.54 -9.62
C LEU A 10 1.07 -13.63 -8.56
N VAL A 11 0.73 -13.34 -7.31
CA VAL A 11 1.68 -13.50 -6.18
C VAL A 11 2.08 -14.96 -6.02
N CYS A 12 1.13 -15.89 -6.06
CA CYS A 12 1.42 -17.32 -5.95
C CYS A 12 2.30 -17.82 -7.10
N GLU A 13 2.02 -17.40 -8.34
CA GLU A 13 2.82 -17.73 -9.52
C GLU A 13 4.25 -17.19 -9.41
N TYR A 14 4.40 -15.96 -8.93
CA TYR A 14 5.72 -15.37 -8.70
C TYR A 14 6.51 -16.16 -7.66
N ILE A 15 5.89 -16.47 -6.51
CA ILE A 15 6.56 -17.22 -5.44
C ILE A 15 6.96 -18.61 -5.92
N ALA A 16 6.04 -19.33 -6.57
CA ALA A 16 6.30 -20.68 -7.08
C ALA A 16 7.44 -20.74 -8.09
N ARG A 17 7.58 -19.68 -8.91
CA ARG A 17 8.66 -19.59 -9.92
C ARG A 17 9.99 -19.11 -9.36
N SER A 18 9.98 -18.26 -8.32
CA SER A 18 11.16 -17.51 -7.88
C SER A 18 11.83 -18.08 -6.63
N TYR A 19 11.17 -18.99 -5.92
CA TYR A 19 11.69 -19.54 -4.66
C TYR A 19 11.51 -21.04 -4.60
N ASP A 20 12.58 -21.74 -4.22
CA ASP A 20 12.51 -23.15 -3.87
C ASP A 20 11.89 -23.37 -2.49
N SER A 21 11.36 -24.59 -2.25
CA SER A 21 10.82 -24.98 -0.94
C SER A 21 11.87 -24.97 0.19
N LYS A 22 13.15 -25.00 -0.15
CA LYS A 22 14.27 -24.84 0.79
C LYS A 22 14.47 -23.40 1.23
N ASP A 23 14.17 -22.44 0.35
CA ASP A 23 14.34 -21.00 0.59
C ASP A 23 13.12 -20.43 1.30
N LEU A 24 11.91 -20.85 0.89
CA LEU A 24 10.66 -20.32 1.38
C LEU A 24 9.62 -21.44 1.60
N ASN A 25 9.30 -21.69 2.86
CA ASN A 25 8.20 -22.57 3.23
C ASN A 25 6.89 -21.77 3.24
N TRP A 26 6.04 -21.95 2.23
CA TRP A 26 4.82 -21.18 2.04
C TRP A 26 3.63 -22.04 1.65
N THR A 27 2.42 -21.54 1.88
CA THR A 27 1.18 -22.17 1.45
C THR A 27 0.14 -21.10 1.07
N ILE A 28 -0.97 -21.56 0.53
CA ILE A 28 -2.06 -20.71 0.08
C ILE A 28 -3.28 -20.88 0.98
N ALA A 29 -3.97 -19.76 1.21
CA ALA A 29 -5.14 -19.73 2.06
C ALA A 29 -6.29 -18.93 1.44
N GLY A 30 -7.53 -19.29 1.82
CA GLY A 30 -8.76 -18.64 1.37
C GLY A 30 -10.00 -19.44 1.74
N ARG A 31 -11.17 -19.00 1.24
CA ARG A 31 -12.47 -19.56 1.63
C ARG A 31 -12.95 -20.75 0.77
N ASP A 32 -12.46 -20.87 -0.46
CA ASP A 32 -12.94 -21.85 -1.44
C ASP A 32 -11.92 -22.96 -1.61
N LYS A 33 -12.21 -24.11 -0.99
CA LYS A 33 -11.35 -25.30 -1.03
C LYS A 33 -11.10 -25.78 -2.45
N THR A 34 -12.11 -25.80 -3.30
CA THR A 34 -12.00 -26.33 -4.67
C THR A 34 -11.07 -25.47 -5.52
N LYS A 35 -11.23 -24.14 -5.45
CA LYS A 35 -10.35 -23.22 -6.18
C LYS A 35 -8.92 -23.26 -5.66
N LEU A 36 -8.72 -23.34 -4.34
CA LEU A 36 -7.40 -23.48 -3.74
C LEU A 36 -6.72 -24.79 -4.15
N SER A 37 -7.44 -25.92 -4.15
CA SER A 37 -6.87 -27.20 -4.61
C SER A 37 -6.42 -27.12 -6.07
N LYS A 38 -7.25 -26.56 -6.95
CA LYS A 38 -6.87 -26.37 -8.37
C LYS A 38 -5.64 -25.48 -8.52
N LEU A 39 -5.55 -24.40 -7.75
CA LEU A 39 -4.39 -23.50 -7.79
C LEU A 39 -3.13 -24.18 -7.26
N ARG A 40 -3.23 -24.90 -6.14
CA ARG A 40 -2.13 -25.69 -5.57
C ARG A 40 -1.58 -26.68 -6.60
N ASP A 41 -2.48 -27.47 -7.20
CA ASP A 41 -2.09 -28.51 -8.16
C ASP A 41 -1.48 -27.90 -9.44
N ARG A 42 -2.04 -26.78 -9.93
CA ARG A 42 -1.49 -26.04 -11.07
C ARG A 42 -0.07 -25.53 -10.83
N LEU A 43 0.23 -25.06 -9.61
CA LEU A 43 1.51 -24.48 -9.26
C LEU A 43 2.45 -25.45 -8.54
N ASP A 44 2.07 -26.73 -8.43
CA ASP A 44 2.82 -27.79 -7.72
C ASP A 44 3.22 -27.40 -6.29
N ILE A 45 2.33 -26.69 -5.57
CA ILE A 45 2.57 -26.29 -4.18
C ILE A 45 2.50 -27.52 -3.29
N LYS A 46 3.58 -27.83 -2.60
CA LYS A 46 3.70 -29.07 -1.80
C LYS A 46 2.93 -29.03 -0.48
N ASN A 47 2.75 -27.84 0.08
CA ASN A 47 2.10 -27.68 1.38
C ASN A 47 0.57 -27.81 1.28
N SER A 48 -0.06 -28.20 2.38
CA SER A 48 -1.51 -28.25 2.51
C SER A 48 -2.12 -26.87 2.44
N ILE A 49 -3.23 -26.75 1.72
CA ILE A 49 -4.02 -25.51 1.67
C ILE A 49 -4.68 -25.23 3.01
N LEU A 50 -4.84 -23.95 3.36
CA LEU A 50 -5.51 -23.52 4.57
C LEU A 50 -6.87 -22.88 4.22
N ILE A 51 -7.93 -23.36 4.89
CA ILE A 51 -9.29 -22.89 4.64
C ILE A 51 -9.74 -21.99 5.78
N GLY A 52 -10.27 -20.82 5.45
CA GLY A 52 -10.82 -19.88 6.42
C GLY A 52 -11.75 -18.87 5.78
N ASN A 53 -12.45 -18.13 6.63
CA ASN A 53 -13.38 -17.07 6.23
C ASN A 53 -13.03 -15.78 6.98
N SER A 54 -13.01 -14.64 6.29
CA SER A 54 -12.72 -13.32 6.88
C SER A 54 -13.66 -12.94 8.03
N ASN A 55 -14.83 -13.54 8.11
CA ASN A 55 -15.84 -13.30 9.17
C ASN A 55 -15.82 -14.37 10.27
N ASP A 56 -14.90 -15.32 10.21
CA ASP A 56 -14.77 -16.39 11.20
C ASP A 56 -13.40 -16.31 11.91
N MET A 57 -13.40 -15.67 13.08
CA MET A 57 -12.20 -15.46 13.89
C MET A 57 -11.49 -16.78 14.21
N SER A 58 -12.23 -17.87 14.50
CA SER A 58 -11.65 -19.16 14.83
C SER A 58 -10.82 -19.72 13.65
N SER A 59 -11.34 -19.61 12.43
CA SER A 59 -10.59 -20.03 11.24
C SER A 59 -9.37 -19.14 10.95
N LEU A 60 -9.48 -17.84 11.17
CA LEU A 60 -8.37 -16.91 11.02
C LEU A 60 -7.26 -17.17 12.03
N GLU A 61 -7.62 -17.41 13.31
CA GLU A 61 -6.65 -17.76 14.36
C GLU A 61 -5.91 -19.06 14.04
N LYS A 62 -6.60 -20.07 13.55
CA LYS A 62 -5.98 -21.34 13.10
C LYS A 62 -4.96 -21.12 11.98
N ILE A 63 -5.28 -20.27 10.99
CA ILE A 63 -4.36 -19.94 9.91
C ILE A 63 -3.16 -19.16 10.45
N CYS A 64 -3.39 -18.18 11.29
CA CYS A 64 -2.31 -17.37 11.88
C CYS A 64 -1.39 -18.20 12.79
N SER A 65 -1.92 -19.16 13.54
CA SER A 65 -1.13 -19.97 14.49
C SER A 65 -0.08 -20.88 13.83
N VAL A 66 -0.23 -21.19 12.55
CA VAL A 66 0.67 -22.10 11.81
C VAL A 66 1.62 -21.37 10.85
N THR A 67 1.65 -20.04 10.88
CA THR A 67 2.51 -19.26 9.99
C THR A 67 3.22 -18.13 10.73
N LYS A 68 4.38 -17.71 10.21
CA LYS A 68 5.14 -16.56 10.71
C LYS A 68 4.67 -15.22 10.12
N VAL A 69 4.11 -15.27 8.91
CA VAL A 69 3.69 -14.07 8.16
C VAL A 69 2.44 -14.38 7.34
N ILE A 70 1.46 -13.51 7.39
CA ILE A 70 0.34 -13.48 6.45
C ILE A 70 0.59 -12.40 5.40
N CYS A 71 0.58 -12.77 4.12
CA CYS A 71 0.46 -11.86 3.00
C CYS A 71 -1.00 -11.85 2.51
N SER A 72 -1.69 -10.73 2.67
CA SER A 72 -3.12 -10.61 2.33
C SER A 72 -3.33 -9.84 1.03
N THR A 73 -4.11 -10.45 0.11
CA THR A 73 -4.59 -9.82 -1.12
C THR A 73 -6.13 -9.72 -1.15
N VAL A 74 -6.77 -9.78 0.02
CA VAL A 74 -8.24 -9.74 0.16
C VAL A 74 -8.70 -8.33 0.45
N GLY A 75 -9.18 -7.61 -0.56
CA GLY A 75 -9.87 -6.32 -0.43
C GLY A 75 -11.37 -6.43 -0.73
N PRO A 76 -12.20 -5.41 -0.41
CA PRO A 76 -11.85 -4.20 0.36
C PRO A 76 -11.39 -4.51 1.79
N TYR A 77 -10.27 -3.90 2.20
CA TYR A 77 -9.66 -4.19 3.49
C TYR A 77 -10.46 -3.63 4.66
N ALA A 78 -11.14 -2.51 4.48
CA ALA A 78 -12.06 -1.95 5.47
C ALA A 78 -13.19 -2.92 5.85
N ILE A 79 -13.57 -3.82 4.92
CA ILE A 79 -14.62 -4.81 5.12
C ILE A 79 -14.05 -6.13 5.66
N TYR A 80 -12.92 -6.60 5.11
CA TYR A 80 -12.43 -7.98 5.32
C TYR A 80 -11.10 -8.08 6.05
N GLY A 81 -10.39 -6.96 6.27
CA GLY A 81 -9.01 -6.97 6.77
C GLY A 81 -8.87 -6.89 8.28
N THR A 82 -9.80 -6.22 8.97
CA THR A 82 -9.67 -5.91 10.40
C THR A 82 -9.57 -7.15 11.28
N GLU A 83 -10.45 -8.13 11.08
CA GLU A 83 -10.46 -9.37 11.86
C GLU A 83 -9.20 -10.20 11.65
N LEU A 84 -8.65 -10.20 10.43
CA LEU A 84 -7.39 -10.89 10.13
C LEU A 84 -6.22 -10.25 10.88
N ILE A 85 -6.15 -8.92 10.94
CA ILE A 85 -5.12 -8.22 11.73
C ILE A 85 -5.28 -8.55 13.22
N HIS A 86 -6.51 -8.57 13.72
CA HIS A 86 -6.77 -8.97 15.11
C HIS A 86 -6.26 -10.39 15.40
N ALA A 87 -6.55 -11.35 14.51
CA ALA A 87 -6.04 -12.72 14.61
C ALA A 87 -4.50 -12.77 14.57
N CYS A 88 -3.88 -11.99 13.65
CA CYS A 88 -2.42 -11.89 13.58
C CYS A 88 -1.80 -11.42 14.90
N ILE A 89 -2.38 -10.39 15.51
CA ILE A 89 -1.91 -9.86 16.81
C ILE A 89 -2.05 -10.92 17.91
N LYS A 90 -3.22 -11.56 18.00
CA LYS A 90 -3.51 -12.57 19.01
C LYS A 90 -2.57 -13.77 18.89
N MET A 91 -2.26 -14.19 17.67
CA MET A 91 -1.41 -15.35 17.40
C MET A 91 0.08 -15.01 17.23
N LYS A 92 0.45 -13.72 17.40
CA LYS A 92 1.83 -13.21 17.24
C LYS A 92 2.40 -13.46 15.83
N THR A 93 1.58 -13.28 14.82
CA THR A 93 1.90 -13.49 13.41
C THR A 93 2.10 -12.14 12.74
N ASN A 94 3.14 -11.99 11.94
CA ASN A 94 3.37 -10.78 11.15
C ASN A 94 2.36 -10.70 10.00
N TYR A 95 2.14 -9.48 9.50
CA TYR A 95 1.15 -9.22 8.45
C TYR A 95 1.69 -8.25 7.42
N CYS A 96 1.38 -8.48 6.15
CA CYS A 96 1.50 -7.49 5.09
C CYS A 96 0.33 -7.59 4.11
N ASP A 97 0.04 -6.46 3.45
CA ASP A 97 -1.02 -6.36 2.45
C ASP A 97 -0.66 -5.38 1.31
N ILE A 98 -1.60 -5.21 0.38
CA ILE A 98 -1.51 -4.27 -0.74
C ILE A 98 -2.61 -3.20 -0.65
N SER A 99 -3.07 -2.84 0.55
CA SER A 99 -4.15 -1.87 0.74
C SER A 99 -3.75 -0.45 0.32
N GLY A 100 -4.63 0.22 -0.43
CA GLY A 100 -4.60 1.66 -0.68
C GLY A 100 -5.66 2.44 0.13
N GLU A 101 -6.33 1.80 1.09
CA GLU A 101 -7.45 2.35 1.85
C GLU A 101 -6.94 3.16 3.06
N THR A 102 -6.56 4.41 2.82
CA THR A 102 -5.93 5.31 3.83
C THR A 102 -6.73 5.38 5.14
N GLN A 103 -8.06 5.50 5.08
CA GLN A 103 -8.92 5.60 6.25
C GLN A 103 -8.90 4.31 7.09
N TRP A 104 -8.86 3.16 6.43
CA TRP A 104 -8.76 1.87 7.11
C TRP A 104 -7.36 1.70 7.74
N ILE A 105 -6.30 2.04 7.01
CA ILE A 105 -4.93 2.00 7.55
C ILE A 105 -4.81 2.89 8.79
N ARG A 106 -5.39 4.11 8.78
CA ARG A 106 -5.43 4.99 9.96
C ARG A 106 -6.13 4.31 11.13
N LYS A 107 -7.31 3.71 10.90
CA LYS A 107 -8.05 2.96 11.91
C LYS A 107 -7.23 1.81 12.49
N ILE A 108 -6.52 1.05 11.65
CA ILE A 108 -5.67 -0.05 12.09
C ILE A 108 -4.51 0.46 12.94
N ILE A 109 -3.87 1.55 12.53
CA ILE A 109 -2.79 2.17 13.32
C ILE A 109 -3.33 2.58 14.70
N ASP A 110 -4.44 3.32 14.76
CA ASP A 110 -5.01 3.82 16.01
C ASP A 110 -5.43 2.69 16.95
N THR A 111 -5.95 1.60 16.40
CA THR A 111 -6.49 0.49 17.19
C THR A 111 -5.41 -0.49 17.66
N PHE A 112 -4.40 -0.72 16.84
CA PHE A 112 -3.53 -1.89 17.00
C PHE A 112 -2.04 -1.58 17.12
N HIS A 113 -1.58 -0.33 16.90
CA HIS A 113 -0.15 0.00 16.92
C HIS A 113 0.54 -0.46 18.22
N ASP A 114 0.01 -0.06 19.38
CA ASP A 114 0.62 -0.41 20.66
C ASP A 114 0.54 -1.91 20.96
N LYS A 115 -0.56 -2.55 20.58
CA LYS A 115 -0.71 -4.01 20.71
C LYS A 115 0.33 -4.76 19.89
N ALA A 116 0.51 -4.36 18.61
CA ALA A 116 1.50 -4.93 17.72
C ALA A 116 2.93 -4.73 18.25
N LYS A 117 3.25 -3.50 18.70
CA LYS A 117 4.53 -3.15 19.31
C LYS A 117 4.83 -4.00 20.54
N ASN A 118 3.87 -4.15 21.44
CA ASN A 118 4.01 -4.96 22.66
C ASN A 118 4.20 -6.44 22.36
N GLN A 119 3.58 -6.95 21.30
CA GLN A 119 3.74 -8.34 20.83
C GLN A 119 4.98 -8.54 19.96
N LYS A 120 5.71 -7.46 19.63
CA LYS A 120 6.90 -7.47 18.74
C LYS A 120 6.61 -8.04 17.36
N ILE A 121 5.42 -7.80 16.82
CA ILE A 121 5.03 -8.19 15.46
C ILE A 121 5.02 -6.98 14.53
N LYS A 122 5.15 -7.24 13.24
CA LYS A 122 5.13 -6.24 12.19
C LYS A 122 3.80 -6.31 11.44
N ILE A 123 3.12 -5.18 11.31
CA ILE A 123 1.95 -4.99 10.47
C ILE A 123 2.32 -3.94 9.43
N VAL A 124 2.44 -4.35 8.17
CA VAL A 124 2.92 -3.49 7.09
C VAL A 124 1.87 -3.44 5.99
N ASN A 125 1.17 -2.32 5.91
CA ASN A 125 0.19 -2.08 4.86
C ASN A 125 0.86 -1.53 3.59
N SER A 126 0.14 -1.55 2.47
CA SER A 126 0.54 -0.93 1.20
C SER A 126 1.85 -1.49 0.61
N CYS A 127 2.10 -2.81 0.75
CA CYS A 127 3.27 -3.48 0.18
C CYS A 127 3.11 -3.84 -1.31
N GLY A 128 2.13 -3.23 -1.99
CA GLY A 128 1.91 -3.44 -3.42
C GLY A 128 2.80 -2.56 -4.31
N PHE A 129 2.76 -2.85 -5.61
CA PHE A 129 3.47 -2.07 -6.63
C PHE A 129 3.11 -0.58 -6.58
N ASP A 130 1.87 -0.25 -6.24
CA ASP A 130 1.40 1.13 -6.20
C ASP A 130 2.18 2.02 -5.23
N SER A 131 2.61 1.50 -4.07
CA SER A 131 3.25 2.29 -3.01
C SER A 131 4.73 1.94 -2.78
N ILE A 132 5.15 0.71 -3.03
CA ILE A 132 6.54 0.27 -2.81
C ILE A 132 7.54 1.06 -3.65
N PRO A 133 7.34 1.32 -4.96
CA PRO A 133 8.27 2.14 -5.74
C PRO A 133 8.42 3.56 -5.19
N SER A 134 7.36 4.13 -4.65
CA SER A 134 7.38 5.47 -4.04
C SER A 134 8.19 5.48 -2.75
N ASP A 135 7.87 4.62 -1.80
CA ASP A 135 8.50 4.59 -0.47
C ASP A 135 9.95 4.11 -0.54
N MET A 136 10.17 2.96 -1.18
CA MET A 136 11.52 2.41 -1.32
C MET A 136 12.37 3.21 -2.32
N GLY A 137 11.74 3.85 -3.33
CA GLY A 137 12.42 4.78 -4.23
C GLY A 137 12.96 6.00 -3.48
N VAL A 138 12.17 6.60 -2.61
CA VAL A 138 12.64 7.68 -1.72
C VAL A 138 13.79 7.21 -0.83
N TYR A 139 13.65 6.04 -0.20
CA TYR A 139 14.71 5.49 0.64
C TYR A 139 16.00 5.27 -0.15
N PHE A 140 15.90 4.74 -1.36
CA PHE A 140 17.03 4.52 -2.25
C PHE A 140 17.70 5.83 -2.67
N CYS A 141 16.93 6.81 -3.13
CA CYS A 141 17.43 8.14 -3.53
C CYS A 141 18.11 8.84 -2.35
N GLN A 142 17.46 8.89 -1.20
CA GLN A 142 18.01 9.51 0.01
C GLN A 142 19.29 8.83 0.49
N SER A 143 19.32 7.50 0.44
CA SER A 143 20.51 6.74 0.88
C SER A 143 21.72 6.96 -0.05
N ASN A 144 21.50 7.05 -1.35
CA ASN A 144 22.57 7.33 -2.31
C ASN A 144 23.03 8.80 -2.24
N TYR A 145 22.07 9.73 -2.17
CA TYR A 145 22.41 11.15 -2.00
C TYR A 145 23.24 11.41 -0.74
N PHE A 146 22.87 10.77 0.38
CA PHE A 146 23.63 10.86 1.63
C PHE A 146 25.07 10.29 1.50
N LYS A 147 25.23 9.18 0.78
CA LYS A 147 26.57 8.60 0.55
C LYS A 147 27.49 9.55 -0.24
N GLU A 148 26.91 10.30 -1.18
CA GLU A 148 27.68 11.17 -2.07
C GLU A 148 27.91 12.55 -1.45
N ASN A 149 26.95 13.08 -0.69
CA ASN A 149 26.94 14.49 -0.24
C ASN A 149 27.09 14.65 1.30
N GLY A 150 26.97 13.57 2.07
CA GLY A 150 27.03 13.62 3.55
C GLY A 150 25.76 14.15 4.22
N GLU A 151 24.73 14.50 3.44
CA GLU A 151 23.44 15.01 3.91
C GLU A 151 22.27 14.40 3.12
N TYR A 152 21.03 14.53 3.64
CA TYR A 152 19.82 14.12 2.94
C TYR A 152 19.25 15.28 2.13
N THR A 153 18.66 14.99 0.95
CA THR A 153 17.98 16.04 0.19
C THR A 153 16.67 16.48 0.85
N ASN A 154 16.36 17.77 0.75
CA ASN A 154 15.16 18.36 1.33
C ASN A 154 13.88 18.07 0.56
N ALA A 155 13.99 17.63 -0.71
CA ALA A 155 12.82 17.36 -1.54
C ALA A 155 13.08 16.23 -2.53
N ILE A 156 12.05 15.42 -2.79
CA ILE A 156 12.02 14.45 -3.88
C ILE A 156 10.69 14.60 -4.62
N ASN A 157 10.78 14.76 -5.94
CA ASN A 157 9.64 14.85 -6.85
C ASN A 157 9.58 13.61 -7.73
N MET A 158 8.68 12.67 -7.43
CA MET A 158 8.46 11.49 -8.26
C MET A 158 7.58 11.85 -9.46
N ARG A 159 8.00 11.43 -10.65
CA ARG A 159 7.28 11.67 -11.90
C ARG A 159 7.08 10.36 -12.65
N VAL A 160 5.83 9.97 -12.83
CA VAL A 160 5.46 8.76 -13.58
C VAL A 160 5.52 9.07 -15.06
N ALA A 161 6.47 8.46 -15.77
CA ALA A 161 6.70 8.70 -17.20
C ALA A 161 5.75 7.92 -18.11
N GLY A 162 5.14 6.85 -17.61
CA GLY A 162 4.18 6.06 -18.37
C GLY A 162 3.62 4.90 -17.54
N THR A 163 2.40 4.52 -17.85
CA THR A 163 1.73 3.38 -17.22
C THR A 163 1.13 2.48 -18.29
N LYS A 164 1.14 1.16 -18.04
CA LYS A 164 0.43 0.18 -18.86
C LYS A 164 -0.45 -0.67 -17.95
N GLY A 165 -1.71 -0.85 -18.33
CA GLY A 165 -2.68 -1.64 -17.58
C GLY A 165 -3.88 -0.81 -17.12
N GLY A 166 -4.71 -1.42 -16.29
CA GLY A 166 -5.93 -0.81 -15.75
C GLY A 166 -6.17 -1.25 -14.32
N PHE A 167 -7.24 -0.75 -13.72
CA PHE A 167 -7.63 -1.10 -12.37
C PHE A 167 -8.21 -2.52 -12.31
N SER A 168 -7.81 -3.28 -11.28
CA SER A 168 -8.46 -4.55 -10.97
C SER A 168 -9.86 -4.31 -10.38
N GLY A 169 -10.73 -5.31 -10.45
CA GLY A 169 -12.04 -5.24 -9.79
C GLY A 169 -11.93 -5.02 -8.27
N GLY A 170 -10.87 -5.52 -7.64
CA GLY A 170 -10.57 -5.25 -6.23
C GLY A 170 -10.27 -3.77 -5.97
N THR A 171 -9.45 -3.15 -6.81
CA THR A 171 -9.13 -1.71 -6.74
C THR A 171 -10.38 -0.86 -6.89
N TYR A 172 -11.25 -1.19 -7.85
CA TYR A 172 -12.51 -0.47 -8.06
C TYR A 172 -13.42 -0.56 -6.81
N ASN A 173 -13.59 -1.75 -6.26
CA ASN A 173 -14.41 -1.96 -5.07
C ASN A 173 -13.86 -1.21 -3.84
N SER A 174 -12.55 -1.22 -3.63
CA SER A 174 -11.90 -0.46 -2.55
C SER A 174 -12.11 1.04 -2.73
N LEU A 175 -11.92 1.58 -3.94
CA LEU A 175 -12.13 3.01 -4.22
C LEU A 175 -13.59 3.41 -3.97
N THR A 176 -14.55 2.63 -4.44
CA THR A 176 -15.98 2.89 -4.22
C THR A 176 -16.31 2.90 -2.73
N ASN A 177 -15.74 1.97 -1.94
CA ASN A 177 -15.93 1.93 -0.49
C ASN A 177 -15.34 3.16 0.19
N VAL A 178 -14.12 3.58 -0.19
CA VAL A 178 -13.48 4.80 0.35
C VAL A 178 -14.35 6.04 0.10
N ILE A 179 -14.88 6.19 -1.12
CA ILE A 179 -15.77 7.31 -1.47
C ILE A 179 -17.05 7.27 -0.63
N HIS A 180 -17.66 6.09 -0.48
CA HIS A 180 -18.86 5.90 0.33
C HIS A 180 -18.60 6.28 1.79
N GLU A 181 -17.55 5.78 2.42
CA GLU A 181 -17.19 6.12 3.79
C GLU A 181 -16.87 7.62 3.95
N ALA A 182 -16.19 8.23 2.99
CA ALA A 182 -15.89 9.66 3.00
C ALA A 182 -17.15 10.53 2.94
N ASN A 183 -18.18 10.10 2.20
CA ASN A 183 -19.45 10.81 2.14
C ASN A 183 -20.21 10.80 3.49
N LEU A 184 -20.11 9.70 4.20
CA LEU A 184 -20.83 9.50 5.46
C LEU A 184 -20.08 10.04 6.69
N ASN A 185 -18.75 10.06 6.66
CA ASN A 185 -17.95 10.31 7.86
C ASN A 185 -16.96 11.47 7.68
N LYS A 186 -17.12 12.51 8.51
CA LYS A 186 -16.24 13.69 8.52
C LYS A 186 -14.80 13.33 8.87
N SER A 187 -14.55 12.45 9.83
CA SER A 187 -13.20 12.07 10.25
C SER A 187 -12.44 11.31 9.13
N VAL A 188 -13.15 10.52 8.32
CA VAL A 188 -12.59 9.90 7.13
C VAL A 188 -12.14 10.96 6.13
N ARG A 189 -12.99 11.97 5.85
CA ARG A 189 -12.60 13.09 4.97
C ARG A 189 -11.38 13.84 5.48
N GLU A 190 -11.30 14.09 6.77
CA GLU A 190 -10.17 14.76 7.41
C GLU A 190 -8.88 13.95 7.23
N THR A 191 -8.92 12.65 7.49
CA THR A 191 -7.79 11.74 7.27
C THR A 191 -7.33 11.72 5.82
N LEU A 192 -8.27 11.60 4.87
CA LEU A 192 -7.97 11.57 3.43
C LEU A 192 -7.37 12.90 2.95
N ASN A 193 -7.84 14.03 3.48
CA ASN A 193 -7.39 15.38 3.10
C ASN A 193 -6.13 15.83 3.83
N ASN A 194 -5.73 15.18 4.91
CA ASN A 194 -4.50 15.53 5.64
C ASN A 194 -3.28 14.87 4.96
N PRO A 195 -2.30 15.64 4.47
CA PRO A 195 -1.06 15.09 3.90
C PRO A 195 -0.31 14.15 4.84
N TYR A 196 -0.42 14.37 6.14
CA TYR A 196 0.22 13.60 7.22
C TYR A 196 -0.75 12.65 7.95
N GLY A 197 -1.89 12.33 7.34
CA GLY A 197 -2.97 11.56 7.97
C GLY A 197 -2.59 10.16 8.46
N LEU A 198 -1.49 9.59 7.99
CA LEU A 198 -0.96 8.30 8.45
C LEU A 198 0.21 8.40 9.44
N ASN A 199 0.72 9.59 9.72
CA ASN A 199 1.79 9.78 10.68
C ASN A 199 1.36 9.36 12.11
N PRO A 200 2.32 9.15 13.04
CA PRO A 200 2.02 8.93 14.44
C PRO A 200 1.11 10.02 15.01
N ILE A 201 0.33 9.68 16.05
CA ILE A 201 -0.49 10.66 16.78
C ILE A 201 0.40 11.81 17.26
N ASN A 202 -0.07 13.05 17.14
CA ASN A 202 0.64 14.31 17.43
C ASN A 202 1.75 14.69 16.44
N GLU A 203 1.96 13.92 15.37
CA GLU A 203 2.92 14.21 14.29
C GLU A 203 2.20 14.33 12.93
N GLN A 204 0.92 14.70 12.95
CA GLN A 204 0.06 14.76 11.76
C GLN A 204 0.06 16.15 11.09
N SER A 205 1.20 16.84 11.17
CA SER A 205 1.42 18.14 10.51
C SER A 205 2.84 18.23 10.00
N GLY A 206 3.05 19.07 8.98
CA GLY A 206 4.36 19.29 8.38
C GLY A 206 4.29 20.26 7.20
N PRO A 207 5.41 20.48 6.49
CA PRO A 207 5.54 21.51 5.46
C PRO A 207 4.86 21.17 4.13
N ASP A 208 4.58 19.88 3.85
CA ASP A 208 3.97 19.46 2.60
C ASP A 208 2.55 20.00 2.44
N THR A 209 2.21 20.36 1.23
CA THR A 209 0.87 20.74 0.80
C THR A 209 0.07 19.52 0.36
N LYS A 210 -1.19 19.75 0.01
CA LYS A 210 -2.05 18.72 -0.61
C LYS A 210 -1.49 18.30 -1.96
N ASP A 211 -1.75 17.04 -2.31
CA ASP A 211 -1.37 16.50 -3.60
C ASP A 211 -1.97 17.30 -4.77
N LEU A 212 -1.29 17.26 -5.91
CA LEU A 212 -1.69 17.97 -7.13
C LEU A 212 -3.13 17.61 -7.53
N ARG A 213 -3.95 18.64 -7.85
CA ARG A 213 -5.35 18.47 -8.28
C ARG A 213 -5.66 19.03 -9.67
N SER A 214 -4.70 19.70 -10.27
CA SER A 214 -4.82 20.28 -11.60
C SER A 214 -3.52 20.09 -12.37
N ILE A 215 -3.53 20.36 -13.67
CA ILE A 215 -2.30 20.33 -14.45
C ILE A 215 -1.43 21.56 -14.13
N VAL A 216 -0.12 21.34 -14.07
CA VAL A 216 0.89 22.38 -13.85
C VAL A 216 2.07 22.11 -14.78
N TYR A 217 2.77 23.17 -15.22
CA TYR A 217 4.03 22.99 -15.93
C TYR A 217 5.18 22.83 -14.93
N ASP A 218 5.82 21.69 -14.96
CA ASP A 218 7.00 21.39 -14.14
C ASP A 218 8.25 21.83 -14.89
N LYS A 219 8.90 22.88 -14.38
CA LYS A 219 10.08 23.47 -15.02
C LYS A 219 11.31 22.56 -14.95
N GLU A 220 11.43 21.76 -13.90
CA GLU A 220 12.55 20.83 -13.72
C GLU A 220 12.41 19.64 -14.67
N ALA A 221 11.21 19.07 -14.75
CA ALA A 221 10.91 17.98 -15.67
C ALA A 221 10.72 18.46 -17.13
N LYS A 222 10.64 19.78 -17.38
CA LYS A 222 10.33 20.41 -18.68
C LYS A 222 9.10 19.79 -19.34
N SER A 223 8.06 19.57 -18.56
CA SER A 223 6.84 18.87 -18.98
C SER A 223 5.62 19.38 -18.22
N TRP A 224 4.45 19.31 -18.83
CA TRP A 224 3.21 19.37 -18.08
C TRP A 224 3.07 18.13 -17.23
N ILE A 225 2.59 18.32 -16.00
CA ILE A 225 2.29 17.25 -15.05
C ILE A 225 0.81 17.29 -14.69
N ALA A 226 0.25 16.10 -14.51
CA ALA A 226 -1.14 15.88 -14.09
C ALA A 226 -1.19 15.10 -12.76
N PRO A 227 -2.31 15.15 -12.03
CA PRO A 227 -2.50 14.39 -10.83
C PRO A 227 -2.25 12.90 -11.05
N PHE A 228 -1.52 12.28 -10.13
CA PHE A 228 -1.35 10.83 -10.09
C PHE A 228 -2.35 10.23 -9.12
N VAL A 229 -3.16 9.28 -9.58
CA VAL A 229 -4.26 8.71 -8.79
C VAL A 229 -3.79 8.08 -7.49
N MET A 230 -2.58 7.48 -7.47
CA MET A 230 -2.03 6.85 -6.28
C MET A 230 -1.31 7.82 -5.34
N ALA A 231 -1.08 9.08 -5.74
CA ALA A 231 -0.43 10.08 -4.88
C ALA A 231 -1.13 10.23 -3.52
N GLY A 232 -2.47 10.13 -3.50
CA GLY A 232 -3.26 10.27 -2.28
C GLY A 232 -2.92 9.29 -1.16
N ILE A 233 -2.42 8.10 -1.48
CA ILE A 233 -1.92 7.12 -0.50
C ILE A 233 -0.39 7.15 -0.42
N ASN A 234 0.31 7.16 -1.56
CA ASN A 234 1.75 7.02 -1.62
C ASN A 234 2.48 8.11 -0.86
N THR A 235 2.08 9.37 -1.04
CA THR A 235 2.69 10.51 -0.36
C THR A 235 2.54 10.41 1.17
N LYS A 236 1.43 9.88 1.66
CA LYS A 236 1.21 9.62 3.09
C LYS A 236 2.08 8.47 3.60
N ILE A 237 2.29 7.42 2.81
CA ILE A 237 3.18 6.30 3.16
C ILE A 237 4.62 6.81 3.29
N VAL A 238 5.12 7.57 2.32
CA VAL A 238 6.48 8.15 2.35
C VAL A 238 6.68 9.04 3.58
N ARG A 239 5.70 9.92 3.88
CA ARG A 239 5.76 10.80 5.07
C ARG A 239 5.74 10.00 6.38
N ARG A 240 4.90 8.96 6.43
CA ARG A 240 4.87 8.03 7.56
C ARG A 240 6.20 7.30 7.73
N SER A 241 6.80 6.81 6.66
CA SER A 241 8.11 6.14 6.70
C SER A 241 9.18 7.08 7.24
N ASN A 242 9.22 8.36 6.80
CA ASN A 242 10.14 9.35 7.36
C ASN A 242 9.90 9.56 8.87
N ALA A 243 8.65 9.68 9.30
CA ALA A 243 8.33 9.83 10.73
C ALA A 243 8.78 8.59 11.54
N LEU A 244 8.51 7.37 11.05
CA LEU A 244 8.92 6.12 11.71
C LEU A 244 10.45 5.92 11.73
N LEU A 245 11.16 6.55 10.81
CA LEU A 245 12.64 6.64 10.80
C LEU A 245 13.18 7.79 11.66
N ASN A 246 12.37 8.33 12.58
CA ASN A 246 12.71 9.50 13.42
C ASN A 246 13.10 10.72 12.59
N TYR A 247 12.38 10.96 11.48
CA TYR A 247 12.64 12.07 10.55
C TYR A 247 14.07 12.08 10.00
N LYS A 248 14.55 10.92 9.61
CA LYS A 248 15.89 10.73 9.05
C LYS A 248 16.18 11.68 7.87
N TYR A 249 15.16 12.00 7.07
CA TYR A 249 15.26 12.95 5.92
C TYR A 249 15.00 14.41 6.34
N GLY A 250 14.81 14.66 7.63
CA GLY A 250 14.41 15.97 8.17
C GLY A 250 12.90 16.13 8.30
N LYS A 251 12.48 17.02 9.22
CA LYS A 251 11.06 17.40 9.39
C LYS A 251 10.56 18.34 8.28
N SER A 252 11.48 18.98 7.57
CA SER A 252 11.21 19.86 6.42
C SER A 252 11.20 19.14 5.07
N PHE A 253 11.39 17.82 5.06
CA PHE A 253 11.40 17.02 3.83
C PHE A 253 10.06 17.12 3.09
N LEU A 254 10.15 17.43 1.78
CA LEU A 254 9.01 17.55 0.87
C LEU A 254 8.95 16.37 -0.10
N TYR A 255 7.76 15.86 -0.32
CA TYR A 255 7.54 14.78 -1.28
C TYR A 255 6.28 14.99 -2.12
N SER A 256 6.40 14.86 -3.43
CA SER A 256 5.28 14.96 -4.36
C SER A 256 5.31 13.91 -5.46
N GLU A 257 4.12 13.55 -5.94
CA GLU A 257 3.93 12.63 -7.08
C GLU A 257 3.06 13.27 -8.15
N ALA A 258 3.41 13.02 -9.42
CA ALA A 258 2.61 13.44 -10.56
C ALA A 258 2.91 12.57 -11.78
N VAL A 259 2.03 12.61 -12.79
CA VAL A 259 2.22 11.96 -14.09
C VAL A 259 2.77 12.97 -15.09
N LEU A 260 3.79 12.62 -15.87
CA LEU A 260 4.25 13.40 -17.01
C LEU A 260 3.27 13.23 -18.16
N VAL A 261 2.79 14.34 -18.73
CA VAL A 261 1.85 14.30 -19.84
C VAL A 261 2.42 14.94 -21.13
N GLY A 262 3.69 15.34 -21.11
CA GLY A 262 4.42 15.88 -22.25
C GLY A 262 4.61 17.39 -22.21
N ASP A 263 5.40 17.89 -23.13
CA ASP A 263 5.72 19.31 -23.25
C ASP A 263 4.80 20.03 -24.26
N GLY A 264 4.90 21.36 -24.30
CA GLY A 264 4.21 22.22 -25.24
C GLY A 264 2.68 22.21 -25.14
N ILE A 265 2.02 22.61 -26.21
CA ILE A 265 0.55 22.71 -26.28
C ILE A 265 -0.10 21.32 -26.22
N LEU A 266 0.49 20.32 -26.87
CA LEU A 266 -0.03 18.97 -26.90
C LEU A 266 -0.02 18.34 -25.51
N GLY A 267 1.08 18.47 -24.77
CA GLY A 267 1.18 18.00 -23.38
C GLY A 267 0.12 18.65 -22.48
N LYS A 268 -0.12 19.95 -22.66
CA LYS A 268 -1.17 20.69 -21.95
C LYS A 268 -2.57 20.11 -22.23
N ILE A 269 -2.88 19.84 -23.51
CA ILE A 269 -4.18 19.25 -23.91
C ILE A 269 -4.34 17.86 -23.30
N ILE A 270 -3.32 16.98 -23.42
CA ILE A 270 -3.34 15.63 -22.84
C ILE A 270 -3.55 15.72 -21.32
N GLY A 271 -2.89 16.66 -20.64
CA GLY A 271 -3.08 16.89 -19.22
C GLY A 271 -4.53 17.22 -18.86
N TYR A 272 -5.19 18.10 -19.59
CA TYR A 272 -6.60 18.40 -19.34
C TYR A 272 -7.50 17.21 -19.63
N LEU A 273 -7.24 16.46 -20.70
CA LEU A 273 -8.02 15.24 -21.01
C LEU A 273 -7.87 14.17 -19.91
N SER A 274 -6.71 14.08 -19.27
CA SER A 274 -6.48 13.12 -18.16
C SER A 274 -7.23 13.46 -16.87
N LEU A 275 -7.80 14.66 -16.75
CA LEU A 275 -8.65 15.06 -15.61
C LEU A 275 -10.12 14.67 -15.80
N ILE A 276 -10.52 14.26 -17.00
CA ILE A 276 -11.89 13.81 -17.29
C ILE A 276 -12.01 12.38 -16.77
N PRO A 277 -13.01 12.11 -15.89
CA PRO A 277 -13.19 10.79 -15.28
C PRO A 277 -13.64 9.71 -16.28
#